data_4153f5df6045ac41767a987e3b5daf46
#
_entry.id   4153f5df6045ac41767a987e3b5daf46
#
_cell.length_a   1.000
_cell.length_b   1.000
_cell.length_c   1.000
_cell.angle_alpha   90.00
_cell.angle_beta   90.00
_cell.angle_gamma   90.00
#
_symmetry.space_group_name_H-M   'P 1'
#
loop_
_entity.id
_entity.type
_entity.pdbx_description
1 polymer ?
#
loop_
_entity_poly.entity_id
_entity_poly.type
_entity_poly.pdbx_seq_one_letter_code
_entity_poly.pdbx_strand_id
1 'polypeptide(L)'
;MERSRTGPRLIIVCGLPGSGKTTLAKELEGRLRAIRFSPDEWMDALSLDVYDEERRGKIEALQWKFGQELLALGLTVIIEWGTWGRSERDTLRLAARALGAAVELHYLSAPVDVLMDRIQRRGMETPRIERDQLLRWVEIFQVPTPQEIALFDTSSTLGV
;
A
#
# COMPACT_ATOMS: atom_id res chain seq x y z
N MET A 1 1.73 21.95 -20.13
CA MET A 1 0.99 20.72 -20.48
C MET A 1 1.91 19.53 -20.21
N GLU A 2 1.90 19.01 -18.99
CA GLU A 2 2.64 17.78 -18.69
C GLU A 2 2.07 16.67 -19.56
N ARG A 3 2.93 16.11 -20.41
CA ARG A 3 2.58 14.91 -21.17
C ARG A 3 2.22 13.82 -20.15
N SER A 4 0.95 13.45 -20.11
CA SER A 4 0.52 12.21 -19.48
C SER A 4 1.53 11.14 -19.92
N ARG A 5 2.27 10.58 -18.95
CA ARG A 5 3.09 9.39 -19.22
C ARG A 5 2.11 8.32 -19.69
N THR A 6 2.09 8.11 -21.01
CA THR A 6 1.20 7.15 -21.67
C THR A 6 1.69 5.74 -21.35
N GLY A 7 0.96 5.03 -20.52
CA GLY A 7 1.22 3.64 -20.20
C GLY A 7 0.72 3.24 -18.82
N PRO A 8 0.55 1.94 -18.59
CA PRO A 8 0.11 1.44 -17.30
C PRO A 8 1.17 1.72 -16.22
N ARG A 9 0.68 1.95 -14.99
CA ARG A 9 1.54 2.21 -13.84
C ARG A 9 0.97 1.56 -12.59
N LEU A 10 1.82 0.82 -11.88
CA LEU A 10 1.53 0.35 -10.54
C LEU A 10 2.24 1.26 -9.52
N ILE A 11 1.49 1.75 -8.55
CA ILE A 11 2.01 2.51 -7.41
C ILE A 11 1.78 1.69 -6.15
N ILE A 12 2.86 1.34 -5.47
CA ILE A 12 2.83 0.63 -4.18
C ILE A 12 3.08 1.65 -3.08
N VAL A 13 2.11 1.79 -2.17
CA VAL A 13 2.24 2.62 -0.98
C VAL A 13 2.37 1.71 0.22
N CYS A 14 3.55 1.65 0.84
CA CYS A 14 3.85 0.74 1.92
C CYS A 14 4.23 1.45 3.22
N GLY A 15 3.95 0.79 4.32
CA GLY A 15 4.20 1.29 5.67
C GLY A 15 3.30 0.62 6.70
N LEU A 16 3.60 0.84 7.96
CA LEU A 16 2.81 0.35 9.08
C LEU A 16 1.48 1.11 9.24
N PRO A 17 0.52 0.56 10.00
CA PRO A 17 -0.68 1.32 10.38
C PRO A 17 -0.31 2.66 11.01
N GLY A 18 -1.04 3.71 10.66
CA GLY A 18 -0.79 5.07 11.15
C GLY A 18 0.32 5.84 10.42
N SER A 19 1.00 5.24 9.45
CA SER A 19 2.09 5.90 8.71
C SER A 19 1.65 6.97 7.71
N GLY A 20 0.37 7.05 7.39
CA GLY A 20 -0.18 8.02 6.45
C GLY A 20 -0.42 7.47 5.04
N LYS A 21 -0.41 6.16 4.85
CA LYS A 21 -0.61 5.51 3.54
C LYS A 21 -1.90 5.95 2.86
N THR A 22 -3.00 5.91 3.56
CA THR A 22 -4.31 6.25 3.01
C THR A 22 -4.39 7.70 2.54
N THR A 23 -3.80 8.62 3.30
CA THR A 23 -3.75 10.04 2.94
C THR A 23 -2.98 10.24 1.63
N LEU A 24 -1.78 9.66 1.53
CA LEU A 24 -0.97 9.75 0.31
C LEU A 24 -1.66 9.06 -0.87
N ALA A 25 -2.20 7.85 -0.65
CA ALA A 25 -2.84 7.08 -1.71
C ALA A 25 -4.06 7.80 -2.27
N LYS A 26 -4.89 8.43 -1.43
CA LYS A 26 -6.03 9.25 -1.87
C LYS A 26 -5.61 10.49 -2.64
N GLU A 27 -4.54 11.16 -2.22
CA GLU A 27 -3.97 12.29 -2.95
C GLU A 27 -3.51 11.86 -4.34
N LEU A 28 -2.76 10.76 -4.44
CA LEU A 28 -2.30 10.21 -5.71
C LEU A 28 -3.46 9.77 -6.61
N GLU A 29 -4.48 9.13 -6.02
CA GLU A 29 -5.70 8.69 -6.73
C GLU A 29 -6.37 9.86 -7.45
N GLY A 30 -6.60 10.98 -6.74
CA GLY A 30 -7.23 12.17 -7.29
C GLY A 30 -6.35 12.86 -8.35
N ARG A 31 -5.06 13.04 -8.05
CA ARG A 31 -4.12 13.74 -8.94
C ARG A 31 -3.86 12.98 -10.24
N LEU A 32 -3.75 11.66 -10.16
CA LEU A 32 -3.38 10.80 -11.28
C LEU A 32 -4.57 10.14 -11.98
N ARG A 33 -5.78 10.32 -11.46
CA ARG A 33 -6.98 9.59 -11.91
C ARG A 33 -6.75 8.09 -11.92
N ALA A 34 -6.18 7.58 -10.83
CA ALA A 34 -5.86 6.17 -10.64
C ALA A 34 -7.00 5.42 -9.97
N ILE A 35 -6.94 4.09 -10.05
CA ILE A 35 -7.81 3.21 -9.26
C ILE A 35 -7.03 2.75 -8.03
N ARG A 36 -7.56 3.05 -6.85
CA ARG A 36 -6.93 2.72 -5.57
C ARG A 36 -7.59 1.51 -4.93
N PHE A 37 -6.77 0.57 -4.49
CA PHE A 37 -7.20 -0.62 -3.76
C PHE A 37 -6.77 -0.53 -2.29
N SER A 38 -7.76 -0.45 -1.41
CA SER A 38 -7.62 -0.50 0.04
C SER A 38 -8.39 -1.72 0.58
N PRO A 39 -7.72 -2.72 1.13
CA PRO A 39 -8.41 -3.87 1.73
C PRO A 39 -9.31 -3.45 2.89
N ASP A 40 -8.88 -2.52 3.72
CA ASP A 40 -9.64 -2.05 4.87
C ASP A 40 -10.99 -1.45 4.46
N GLU A 41 -11.03 -0.65 3.41
CA GLU A 41 -12.27 -0.07 2.90
C GLU A 41 -13.23 -1.14 2.36
N TRP A 42 -12.70 -2.16 1.69
CA TRP A 42 -13.53 -3.27 1.19
C TRP A 42 -14.05 -4.15 2.34
N MET A 43 -13.22 -4.40 3.34
CA MET A 43 -13.64 -5.15 4.52
C MET A 43 -14.73 -4.41 5.28
N ASP A 44 -14.59 -3.11 5.47
CA ASP A 44 -15.59 -2.27 6.11
C ASP A 44 -16.91 -2.27 5.31
N ALA A 45 -16.84 -2.06 4.01
CA ALA A 45 -18.00 -2.07 3.12
C ALA A 45 -18.75 -3.42 3.13
N LEU A 46 -18.04 -4.52 3.35
CA LEU A 46 -18.60 -5.87 3.45
C LEU A 46 -18.96 -6.29 4.89
N SER A 47 -18.82 -5.38 5.84
CA SER A 47 -19.04 -5.65 7.28
C SER A 47 -18.20 -6.80 7.83
N LEU A 48 -16.95 -6.90 7.37
CA LEU A 48 -15.98 -7.89 7.80
C LEU A 48 -15.09 -7.33 8.92
N ASP A 49 -14.65 -8.21 9.81
CA ASP A 49 -13.69 -7.86 10.85
C ASP A 49 -12.32 -7.56 10.21
N VAL A 50 -11.77 -6.37 10.47
CA VAL A 50 -10.47 -5.95 9.95
C VAL A 50 -9.30 -6.83 10.40
N TYR A 51 -9.48 -7.62 11.46
CA TYR A 51 -8.50 -8.59 11.96
C TYR A 51 -8.66 -10.00 11.35
N ASP A 52 -9.65 -10.21 10.50
CA ASP A 52 -9.83 -11.47 9.78
C ASP A 52 -8.81 -11.59 8.64
N GLU A 53 -7.65 -12.12 8.96
CA GLU A 53 -6.52 -12.24 8.02
C GLU A 53 -6.85 -13.14 6.83
N GLU A 54 -7.65 -14.18 7.01
CA GLU A 54 -8.05 -15.07 5.91
C GLU A 54 -8.88 -14.31 4.86
N ARG A 55 -9.89 -13.60 5.31
CA ARG A 55 -10.76 -12.81 4.42
C ARG A 55 -10.00 -11.63 3.81
N ARG A 56 -9.13 -10.99 4.58
CA ARG A 56 -8.25 -9.95 4.09
C ARG A 56 -7.38 -10.46 2.93
N GLY A 57 -6.76 -11.62 3.08
CA GLY A 57 -5.98 -12.24 2.02
C GLY A 57 -6.77 -12.53 0.75
N LYS A 58 -8.02 -12.98 0.89
CA LYS A 58 -8.93 -13.17 -0.25
C LYS A 58 -9.27 -11.85 -0.96
N ILE A 59 -9.50 -10.80 -0.20
CA ILE A 59 -9.77 -9.45 -0.72
C ILE A 59 -8.55 -8.92 -1.46
N GLU A 60 -7.37 -9.03 -0.89
CA GLU A 60 -6.12 -8.62 -1.54
C GLU A 60 -5.88 -9.38 -2.85
N ALA A 61 -6.10 -10.68 -2.86
CA ALA A 61 -5.99 -11.49 -4.08
C ALA A 61 -6.99 -11.05 -5.16
N LEU A 62 -8.22 -10.72 -4.77
CA LEU A 62 -9.24 -10.22 -5.68
C LEU A 62 -8.87 -8.83 -6.22
N GLN A 63 -8.43 -7.93 -5.35
CA GLN A 63 -7.96 -6.60 -5.73
C GLN A 63 -6.78 -6.69 -6.70
N TRP A 64 -5.84 -7.61 -6.46
CA TRP A 64 -4.71 -7.79 -7.35
C TRP A 64 -5.12 -8.35 -8.71
N LYS A 65 -6.07 -9.27 -8.75
CA LYS A 65 -6.63 -9.76 -10.02
C LYS A 65 -7.21 -8.59 -10.84
N PHE A 66 -8.06 -7.77 -10.23
CA PHE A 66 -8.59 -6.57 -10.89
C PHE A 66 -7.49 -5.58 -11.25
N GLY A 67 -6.53 -5.36 -10.37
CA GLY A 67 -5.40 -4.47 -10.61
C GLY A 67 -4.63 -4.85 -11.88
N GLN A 68 -4.36 -6.14 -12.06
CA GLN A 68 -3.69 -6.63 -13.27
C GLN A 68 -4.52 -6.40 -14.55
N GLU A 69 -5.83 -6.63 -14.48
CA GLU A 69 -6.73 -6.35 -15.61
C GLU A 69 -6.72 -4.86 -15.97
N LEU A 70 -6.74 -3.97 -14.97
CA LEU A 70 -6.67 -2.53 -15.18
C LEU A 70 -5.33 -2.08 -15.75
N LEU A 71 -4.22 -2.66 -15.27
CA LEU A 71 -2.88 -2.40 -15.83
C LEU A 71 -2.81 -2.85 -17.30
N ALA A 72 -3.38 -4.01 -17.63
CA ALA A 72 -3.45 -4.49 -19.00
C ALA A 72 -4.27 -3.56 -19.93
N LEU A 73 -5.21 -2.81 -19.36
CA LEU A 73 -5.97 -1.77 -20.08
C LEU A 73 -5.23 -0.42 -20.15
N GLY A 74 -4.03 -0.33 -19.64
CA GLY A 74 -3.21 0.89 -19.69
C GLY A 74 -3.48 1.88 -18.56
N LEU A 75 -4.18 1.49 -17.51
CA LEU A 75 -4.57 2.37 -16.42
C LEU A 75 -3.52 2.41 -15.29
N THR A 76 -3.65 3.39 -14.43
CA THR A 76 -2.82 3.52 -13.21
C THR A 76 -3.56 2.90 -12.03
N VAL A 77 -2.86 2.03 -11.30
CA VAL A 77 -3.37 1.31 -10.13
C VAL A 77 -2.53 1.67 -8.91
N ILE A 78 -3.19 1.93 -7.78
CA ILE A 78 -2.54 2.18 -6.49
C ILE A 78 -2.90 1.05 -5.54
N ILE A 79 -1.89 0.47 -4.90
CA ILE A 79 -2.05 -0.54 -3.85
C ILE A 79 -1.56 0.03 -2.53
N GLU A 80 -2.43 0.07 -1.52
CA GLU A 80 -2.10 0.51 -0.16
C GLU A 80 -2.33 -0.59 0.88
N TRP A 81 -1.78 -1.79 0.62
CA TRP A 81 -1.99 -2.95 1.49
C TRP A 81 -1.09 -3.01 2.71
N GLY A 82 -0.17 -2.10 2.85
CA GLY A 82 0.92 -2.19 3.83
C GLY A 82 2.18 -2.79 3.21
N THR A 83 2.09 -3.93 2.53
CA THR A 83 3.19 -4.61 1.81
C THR A 83 4.47 -4.70 2.65
N TRP A 84 4.37 -5.39 3.79
CA TRP A 84 5.44 -5.45 4.80
C TRP A 84 6.65 -6.26 4.36
N GLY A 85 6.45 -7.26 3.51
CA GLY A 85 7.50 -8.16 3.08
C GLY A 85 8.12 -7.76 1.75
N ARG A 86 9.44 -7.90 1.65
CA ARG A 86 10.18 -7.71 0.40
C ARG A 86 9.67 -8.61 -0.72
N SER A 87 9.42 -9.89 -0.42
CA SER A 87 8.93 -10.85 -1.42
C SER A 87 7.57 -10.48 -1.98
N GLU A 88 6.70 -9.93 -1.15
CA GLU A 88 5.38 -9.43 -1.57
C GLU A 88 5.53 -8.27 -2.55
N ARG A 89 6.36 -7.29 -2.23
CA ARG A 89 6.65 -6.15 -3.12
C ARG A 89 7.31 -6.60 -4.42
N ASP A 90 8.22 -7.55 -4.36
CA ASP A 90 8.86 -8.13 -5.57
C ASP A 90 7.84 -8.82 -6.47
N THR A 91 6.92 -9.59 -5.90
CA THR A 91 5.85 -10.28 -6.65
C THR A 91 4.97 -9.28 -7.40
N LEU A 92 4.53 -8.22 -6.73
CA LEU A 92 3.72 -7.17 -7.33
C LEU A 92 4.48 -6.44 -8.44
N ARG A 93 5.73 -6.07 -8.18
CA ARG A 93 6.59 -5.36 -9.14
C ARG A 93 6.83 -6.19 -10.40
N LEU A 94 7.21 -7.45 -10.25
CA LEU A 94 7.51 -8.33 -11.38
C LEU A 94 6.27 -8.62 -12.22
N ALA A 95 5.12 -8.85 -11.60
CA ALA A 95 3.86 -9.06 -12.31
C ALA A 95 3.42 -7.80 -13.08
N ALA A 96 3.55 -6.62 -12.48
CA ALA A 96 3.24 -5.36 -13.16
C ALA A 96 4.17 -5.13 -14.36
N ARG A 97 5.46 -5.38 -14.20
CA ARG A 97 6.43 -5.27 -15.30
C ARG A 97 6.13 -6.24 -16.44
N ALA A 98 5.68 -7.46 -16.15
CA ALA A 98 5.27 -8.42 -17.17
C ALA A 98 4.08 -7.91 -17.99
N LEU A 99 3.28 -7.00 -17.44
CA LEU A 99 2.19 -6.33 -18.13
C LEU A 99 2.62 -5.02 -18.82
N GLY A 100 3.90 -4.71 -18.84
CA GLY A 100 4.43 -3.48 -19.43
C GLY A 100 4.24 -2.22 -18.57
N ALA A 101 3.93 -2.39 -17.29
CA ALA A 101 3.69 -1.26 -16.39
C ALA A 101 5.00 -0.66 -15.83
N ALA A 102 5.05 0.65 -15.71
CA ALA A 102 5.99 1.31 -14.82
C ALA A 102 5.60 1.02 -13.36
N VAL A 103 6.56 0.97 -12.47
CA VAL A 103 6.32 0.65 -11.05
C VAL A 103 6.93 1.73 -10.15
N GLU A 104 6.12 2.24 -9.22
CA GLU A 104 6.53 3.22 -8.21
C GLU A 104 6.41 2.62 -6.81
N LEU A 105 7.34 2.99 -5.93
CA LEU A 105 7.29 2.64 -4.52
C LEU A 105 7.33 3.90 -3.66
N HIS A 106 6.33 4.05 -2.80
CA HIS A 106 6.30 5.07 -1.77
C HIS A 106 6.30 4.38 -0.41
N TYR A 107 7.36 4.59 0.35
CA TYR A 107 7.52 4.06 1.69
C TYR A 107 7.31 5.18 2.72
N LEU A 108 6.37 4.96 3.64
CA LEU A 108 6.08 5.88 4.72
C LEU A 108 6.46 5.26 6.06
N SER A 109 7.19 6.01 6.85
CA SER A 109 7.54 5.63 8.22
C SER A 109 7.25 6.78 9.18
N ALA A 110 7.15 6.45 10.46
CA ALA A 110 7.07 7.42 11.54
C ALA A 110 7.55 6.76 12.83
N PRO A 111 8.01 7.53 13.82
CA PRO A 111 8.30 7.00 15.15
C PRO A 111 7.08 6.29 15.75
N VAL A 112 7.35 5.28 16.57
CA VAL A 112 6.28 4.46 17.19
C VAL A 112 5.26 5.31 17.95
N ASP A 113 5.70 6.34 18.66
CA ASP A 113 4.80 7.22 19.40
C ASP A 113 3.85 8.00 18.47
N VAL A 114 4.35 8.41 17.30
CA VAL A 114 3.54 9.09 16.27
C VAL A 114 2.54 8.11 15.66
N LEU A 115 2.96 6.89 15.36
CA LEU A 115 2.06 5.84 14.84
C LEU A 115 0.94 5.54 15.83
N MET A 116 1.29 5.36 17.11
CA MET A 116 0.32 5.09 18.18
C MET A 116 -0.71 6.23 18.32
N ASP A 117 -0.23 7.47 18.35
CA ASP A 117 -1.12 8.63 18.46
C ASP A 117 -2.10 8.69 17.29
N ARG A 118 -1.63 8.49 16.06
CA ARG A 118 -2.48 8.49 14.86
C ARG A 118 -3.49 7.34 14.86
N ILE A 119 -3.07 6.13 15.26
CA ILE A 119 -3.96 4.96 15.36
C ILE A 119 -5.05 5.23 16.39
N GLN A 120 -4.71 5.73 17.56
CA GLN A 120 -5.66 6.02 18.63
C GLN A 120 -6.66 7.11 18.24
N ARG A 121 -6.19 8.18 17.58
CA ARG A 121 -7.06 9.27 17.10
C ARG A 121 -8.04 8.80 16.04
N ARG A 122 -7.63 7.91 15.19
CA ARG A 122 -8.47 7.32 14.14
C ARG A 122 -9.58 6.43 14.73
N GLY A 123 -9.30 5.69 15.80
CA GLY A 123 -10.26 4.92 16.57
C GLY A 123 -11.01 3.82 15.80
N MET A 124 -10.43 3.29 14.73
CA MET A 124 -11.09 2.33 13.84
C MET A 124 -10.93 0.88 14.30
N GLU A 125 -9.96 0.60 15.13
CA GLU A 125 -9.62 -0.75 15.55
C GLU A 125 -10.37 -1.14 16.84
N THR A 126 -11.03 -2.31 16.79
CA THR A 126 -11.69 -2.93 17.95
C THR A 126 -11.34 -4.42 17.96
N PRO A 127 -10.60 -4.95 18.95
CA PRO A 127 -9.97 -4.21 20.07
C PRO A 127 -8.89 -3.24 19.62
N ARG A 128 -8.53 -2.31 20.49
CA ARG A 128 -7.49 -1.30 20.22
C ARG A 128 -6.12 -1.99 19.99
N ILE A 129 -5.32 -1.40 19.11
CA ILE A 129 -3.93 -1.81 18.92
C ILE A 129 -3.12 -1.34 20.12
N GLU A 130 -2.46 -2.28 20.79
CA GLU A 130 -1.58 -2.00 21.91
C GLU A 130 -0.16 -1.70 21.43
N ARG A 131 0.62 -0.94 22.26
CA ARG A 131 1.98 -0.56 21.93
C ARG A 131 2.89 -1.76 21.64
N ASP A 132 2.80 -2.81 22.43
CA ASP A 132 3.61 -4.02 22.26
C ASP A 132 3.31 -4.73 20.92
N GLN A 133 2.08 -4.69 20.48
CA GLN A 133 1.68 -5.22 19.17
C GLN A 133 2.32 -4.39 18.05
N LEU A 134 2.28 -3.08 18.13
CA LEU A 134 2.92 -2.21 17.14
C LEU A 134 4.44 -2.41 17.11
N LEU A 135 5.10 -2.56 18.27
CA LEU A 135 6.52 -2.84 18.33
C LEU A 135 6.89 -4.15 17.64
N ARG A 136 6.08 -5.20 17.82
CA ARG A 136 6.26 -6.47 17.08
C ARG A 136 6.13 -6.28 15.58
N TRP A 137 5.20 -5.46 15.12
CA TRP A 137 5.03 -5.16 13.70
C TRP A 137 6.21 -4.40 13.12
N VAL A 138 6.78 -3.46 13.87
CA VAL A 138 8.02 -2.76 13.50
C VAL A 138 9.16 -3.75 13.25
N GLU A 139 9.30 -4.77 14.09
CA GLU A 139 10.33 -5.81 13.94
C GLU A 139 10.10 -6.71 12.72
N ILE A 140 8.84 -7.01 12.40
CA ILE A 140 8.47 -7.87 11.27
C ILE A 140 8.57 -7.11 9.95
N PHE A 141 8.30 -5.81 9.94
CA PHE A 141 8.28 -5.01 8.73
C PHE A 141 9.67 -4.96 8.08
N GLN A 142 9.74 -5.40 6.83
CA GLN A 142 10.98 -5.37 6.04
C GLN A 142 11.08 -4.02 5.33
N VAL A 143 11.84 -3.11 5.91
CA VAL A 143 12.05 -1.77 5.35
C VAL A 143 12.71 -1.90 3.95
N PRO A 144 12.19 -1.22 2.92
CA PRO A 144 12.83 -1.20 1.61
C PRO A 144 14.27 -0.74 1.69
N THR A 145 15.19 -1.57 1.19
CA THR A 145 16.60 -1.22 1.12
C THR A 145 16.89 -0.30 -0.07
N PRO A 146 18.02 0.43 -0.09
CA PRO A 146 18.43 1.19 -1.27
C PRO A 146 18.50 0.34 -2.54
N GLN A 147 18.92 -0.92 -2.42
CA GLN A 147 18.99 -1.86 -3.55
C GLN A 147 17.60 -2.21 -4.08
N GLU A 148 16.63 -2.41 -3.18
CA GLU A 148 15.23 -2.63 -3.58
C GLU A 148 14.64 -1.39 -4.25
N ILE A 149 14.81 -0.23 -3.64
CA ILE A 149 14.30 1.05 -4.15
C ILE A 149 14.79 1.31 -5.58
N ALA A 150 16.04 0.98 -5.87
CA ALA A 150 16.63 1.14 -7.20
C ALA A 150 15.95 0.29 -8.30
N LEU A 151 15.16 -0.72 -7.95
CA LEU A 151 14.41 -1.55 -8.89
C LEU A 151 13.12 -0.89 -9.39
N PHE A 152 12.69 0.19 -8.77
CA PHE A 152 11.49 0.93 -9.15
C PHE A 152 11.83 2.10 -10.07
N ASP A 153 10.89 2.48 -10.93
CA ASP A 153 11.07 3.61 -11.86
C ASP A 153 11.04 4.94 -11.12
N THR A 154 10.24 5.03 -10.07
CA THR A 154 10.12 6.20 -9.20
C THR A 154 9.90 5.73 -7.77
N SER A 155 10.45 6.46 -6.82
CA SER A 155 10.29 6.14 -5.40
C SER A 155 10.29 7.39 -4.53
N SER A 156 9.68 7.30 -3.36
CA SER A 156 9.84 8.27 -2.27
C SER A 156 9.93 7.55 -0.94
N THR A 157 10.70 8.12 -0.04
CA THR A 157 10.74 7.70 1.36
C THR A 157 10.32 8.91 2.19
N LEU A 158 9.17 8.78 2.85
CA LEU A 158 8.57 9.81 3.69
C LEU A 158 8.60 9.34 5.14
N GLY A 159 9.22 10.10 6.00
CA GLY A 159 9.33 9.78 7.40
C GLY A 159 9.61 11.00 8.24
N VAL A 160 9.36 10.89 9.53
CA VAL A 160 9.59 11.95 10.53
C VAL A 160 10.67 11.48 11.48
#